data_68d6f5e03d2a89d846bd3d6610160694
#
_entry.id   68d6f5e03d2a89d846bd3d6610160694
#
_cell.length_a   1.000
_cell.length_b   1.000
_cell.length_c   1.000
_cell.angle_alpha   90.00
_cell.angle_beta   90.00
_cell.angle_gamma   90.00
#
_symmetry.space_group_name_H-M   'P 1'
#
loop_
_entity.id
_entity.type
_entity.pdbx_description
1 polymer ?
#
loop_
_entity_poly.entity_id
_entity_poly.type
_entity_poly.pdbx_seq_one_letter_code
_entity_poly.pdbx_strand_id
1 'polypeptide(L)'
;MTHEEILSMLGDYVDYLIANSSAEAPMWNIEKVRSGKPNKWNYIDGCMITACLSLYKTTGDEKYLEFSKEFIDYFVQPDGSIKTYDPKEYNLDNVNQGKNLFTLYDIFGLSLVHI
;
A
#
# COMPACT_ATOMS: atom_id res chain seq x y z
N MET A 1 -0.01 -10.13 -27.44
CA MET A 1 -0.58 -9.11 -26.53
C MET A 1 0.35 -7.91 -26.48
N THR A 2 -0.17 -6.73 -26.71
CA THR A 2 0.62 -5.51 -26.69
C THR A 2 0.89 -5.04 -25.27
N HIS A 3 1.89 -4.17 -25.11
CA HIS A 3 2.21 -3.53 -23.84
C HIS A 3 0.99 -2.76 -23.29
N GLU A 4 0.29 -2.06 -24.17
CA GLU A 4 -0.90 -1.29 -23.81
C GLU A 4 -2.06 -2.18 -23.34
N GLU A 5 -2.25 -3.32 -23.98
CA GLU A 5 -3.26 -4.30 -23.55
C GLU A 5 -2.95 -4.85 -22.17
N ILE A 6 -1.69 -5.16 -21.90
CA ILE A 6 -1.26 -5.64 -20.58
C ILE A 6 -1.52 -4.59 -19.51
N LEU A 7 -1.15 -3.33 -19.77
CA LEU A 7 -1.40 -2.23 -18.83
C LEU A 7 -2.88 -2.02 -18.58
N SER A 8 -3.70 -2.13 -19.62
CA SER A 8 -5.16 -1.99 -19.48
C SER A 8 -5.74 -3.08 -18.58
N MET A 9 -5.32 -4.34 -18.79
CA MET A 9 -5.79 -5.46 -17.97
C MET A 9 -5.36 -5.31 -16.51
N LEU A 10 -4.09 -4.95 -16.28
CA LEU A 10 -3.59 -4.72 -14.93
C LEU A 10 -4.30 -3.57 -14.25
N GLY A 11 -4.51 -2.47 -14.99
CA GLY A 11 -5.23 -1.32 -14.48
C GLY A 11 -6.65 -1.67 -14.06
N ASP A 12 -7.39 -2.38 -14.90
CA ASP A 12 -8.76 -2.80 -14.59
C ASP A 12 -8.81 -3.67 -13.34
N TYR A 13 -7.87 -4.61 -13.21
CA TYR A 13 -7.80 -5.49 -12.05
C TYR A 13 -7.48 -4.72 -10.77
N VAL A 14 -6.47 -3.86 -10.82
CA VAL A 14 -6.08 -3.06 -9.66
C VAL A 14 -7.16 -2.04 -9.29
N ASP A 15 -7.83 -1.45 -10.28
CA ASP A 15 -8.95 -0.54 -10.04
C ASP A 15 -10.07 -1.22 -9.26
N TYR A 16 -10.37 -2.47 -9.61
CA TYR A 16 -11.36 -3.26 -8.89
C TYR A 16 -10.93 -3.50 -7.43
N LEU A 17 -9.66 -3.86 -7.23
CA LEU A 17 -9.13 -4.08 -5.88
C LEU A 17 -9.17 -2.82 -5.03
N ILE A 18 -8.74 -1.69 -5.60
CA ILE A 18 -8.73 -0.39 -4.91
C ILE A 18 -10.15 0.04 -4.53
N ALA A 19 -11.10 -0.11 -5.45
CA ALA A 19 -12.49 0.31 -5.22
C ALA A 19 -13.16 -0.47 -4.10
N ASN A 20 -12.67 -1.69 -3.80
CA ASN A 20 -13.26 -2.59 -2.82
C ASN A 20 -12.37 -2.84 -1.60
N SER A 21 -11.33 -2.03 -1.43
CA SER A 21 -10.35 -2.23 -0.35
C SER A 21 -10.11 -0.96 0.45
N SER A 22 -9.69 -1.15 1.69
CA SER A 22 -9.19 -0.09 2.56
C SER A 22 -8.01 -0.63 3.36
N ALA A 23 -7.30 0.24 4.08
CA ALA A 23 -6.22 -0.18 4.96
C ALA A 23 -6.70 -1.14 6.04
N GLU A 24 -7.95 -0.98 6.49
CA GLU A 24 -8.54 -1.85 7.52
C GLU A 24 -8.96 -3.21 6.97
N ALA A 25 -9.41 -3.25 5.70
CA ALA A 25 -9.94 -4.46 5.09
C ALA A 25 -9.52 -4.58 3.63
N PRO A 26 -8.25 -4.89 3.36
CA PRO A 26 -7.78 -5.06 2.00
C PRO A 26 -8.32 -6.36 1.40
N MET A 27 -8.95 -6.24 0.25
CA MET A 27 -9.60 -7.36 -0.43
C MET A 27 -8.62 -8.48 -0.83
N TRP A 28 -7.37 -8.10 -1.12
CA TRP A 28 -6.33 -9.06 -1.50
C TRP A 28 -5.87 -9.95 -0.34
N ASN A 29 -6.17 -9.59 0.90
CA ASN A 29 -5.88 -10.43 2.05
C ASN A 29 -7.17 -11.12 2.52
N ILE A 30 -7.56 -12.13 1.75
CA ILE A 30 -8.85 -12.81 1.94
C ILE A 30 -9.00 -13.44 3.32
N GLU A 31 -7.90 -13.91 3.90
CA GLU A 31 -7.93 -14.52 5.22
C GLU A 31 -8.33 -13.51 6.30
N LYS A 32 -7.79 -12.30 6.20
CA LYS A 32 -8.16 -11.21 7.12
C LYS A 32 -9.61 -10.81 6.95
N VAL A 33 -10.05 -10.69 5.71
CA VAL A 33 -11.44 -10.33 5.39
C VAL A 33 -12.40 -11.38 5.96
N ARG A 34 -12.11 -12.66 5.75
CA ARG A 34 -12.95 -13.77 6.24
C ARG A 34 -12.95 -13.88 7.76
N SER A 35 -11.83 -13.60 8.41
CA SER A 35 -11.72 -13.70 9.86
C SER A 35 -12.41 -12.56 10.61
N GLY A 36 -12.70 -11.46 9.93
CA GLY A 36 -13.22 -10.24 10.54
C GLY A 36 -12.24 -9.54 11.47
N LYS A 37 -10.99 -9.99 11.52
CA LYS A 37 -9.96 -9.37 12.35
C LYS A 37 -9.40 -8.13 11.66
N PRO A 38 -9.00 -7.09 12.43
CA PRO A 38 -8.41 -5.91 11.83
C PRO A 38 -7.10 -6.24 11.14
N ASN A 39 -6.85 -5.54 10.02
CA ASN A 39 -5.61 -5.69 9.28
C ASN A 39 -4.43 -5.16 10.10
N LYS A 40 -3.25 -5.74 9.86
CA LYS A 40 -2.00 -5.35 10.48
C LYS A 40 -1.00 -4.91 9.43
N TRP A 41 0.00 -4.15 9.84
CA TRP A 41 1.16 -3.83 9.01
C TRP A 41 1.85 -5.14 8.61
N ASN A 42 1.95 -5.42 7.30
CA ASN A 42 2.41 -6.73 6.85
C ASN A 42 3.09 -6.68 5.48
N TYR A 43 3.74 -7.80 5.13
CA TYR A 43 4.47 -7.98 3.88
C TYR A 43 3.56 -7.95 2.65
N ILE A 44 2.39 -8.58 2.72
CA ILE A 44 1.46 -8.71 1.58
C ILE A 44 1.00 -7.33 1.12
N ASP A 45 0.61 -6.50 2.07
CA ASP A 45 0.21 -5.12 1.79
C ASP A 45 1.36 -4.33 1.18
N GLY A 46 2.58 -4.56 1.68
CA GLY A 46 3.77 -3.93 1.13
C GLY A 46 3.97 -4.24 -0.35
N CYS A 47 3.74 -5.48 -0.76
CA CYS A 47 3.81 -5.87 -2.16
C CYS A 47 2.73 -5.20 -3.00
N MET A 48 1.50 -5.13 -2.49
CA MET A 48 0.39 -4.51 -3.22
C MET A 48 0.59 -3.00 -3.38
N ILE A 49 1.02 -2.32 -2.33
CA ILE A 49 1.29 -0.87 -2.41
C ILE A 49 2.46 -0.60 -3.36
N THR A 50 3.47 -1.45 -3.36
CA THR A 50 4.57 -1.34 -4.34
C THR A 50 4.03 -1.45 -5.77
N ALA A 51 3.10 -2.36 -6.02
CA ALA A 51 2.46 -2.50 -7.34
C ALA A 51 1.66 -1.25 -7.72
N CYS A 52 0.90 -0.70 -6.79
CA CYS A 52 0.15 0.54 -7.00
C CYS A 52 1.06 1.72 -7.34
N LEU A 53 2.16 1.88 -6.61
CA LEU A 53 3.12 2.95 -6.87
C LEU A 53 3.83 2.76 -8.22
N SER A 54 4.09 1.51 -8.61
CA SER A 54 4.65 1.21 -9.93
C SER A 54 3.67 1.55 -11.05
N LEU A 55 2.39 1.26 -10.87
CA LEU A 55 1.35 1.67 -11.83
C LEU A 55 1.26 3.18 -11.94
N TYR A 56 1.34 3.89 -10.83
CA TYR A 56 1.38 5.35 -10.85
C TYR A 56 2.55 5.86 -11.68
N LYS A 57 3.75 5.32 -11.47
CA LYS A 57 4.95 5.74 -12.21
C LYS A 57 4.84 5.46 -13.71
N THR A 58 4.18 4.37 -14.08
CA THR A 58 4.02 3.95 -15.47
C THR A 58 2.90 4.71 -16.18
N THR A 59 1.76 4.92 -15.51
CA THR A 59 0.55 5.49 -16.13
C THR A 59 0.36 6.97 -15.85
N GLY A 60 0.94 7.48 -14.76
CA GLY A 60 0.70 8.85 -14.29
C GLY A 60 -0.67 9.05 -13.67
N ASP A 61 -1.45 7.99 -13.47
CA ASP A 61 -2.80 8.08 -12.91
C ASP A 61 -2.73 8.22 -11.38
N GLU A 62 -3.14 9.37 -10.89
CA GLU A 62 -3.03 9.74 -9.48
C GLU A 62 -3.85 8.88 -8.52
N LYS A 63 -4.86 8.17 -9.01
CA LYS A 63 -5.66 7.30 -8.14
C LYS A 63 -4.83 6.23 -7.44
N TYR A 64 -3.79 5.71 -8.10
CA TYR A 64 -2.89 4.73 -7.51
C TYR A 64 -2.02 5.35 -6.43
N LEU A 65 -1.59 6.58 -6.65
CA LEU A 65 -0.81 7.32 -5.67
C LEU A 65 -1.64 7.70 -4.44
N GLU A 66 -2.83 8.21 -4.66
CA GLU A 66 -3.74 8.60 -3.57
C GLU A 66 -4.14 7.41 -2.71
N PHE A 67 -4.47 6.30 -3.33
CA PHE A 67 -4.79 5.07 -2.60
C PHE A 67 -3.60 4.61 -1.76
N SER A 68 -2.41 4.61 -2.34
CA SER A 68 -1.19 4.19 -1.65
C SER A 68 -0.91 5.08 -0.44
N LYS A 69 -1.05 6.39 -0.60
CA LYS A 69 -0.84 7.35 0.47
C LYS A 69 -1.86 7.16 1.60
N GLU A 70 -3.13 7.04 1.27
CA GLU A 70 -4.19 6.83 2.28
C GLU A 70 -3.97 5.53 3.05
N PHE A 71 -3.57 4.48 2.34
CA PHE A 71 -3.31 3.18 2.94
C PHE A 71 -2.16 3.27 3.96
N ILE A 72 -1.06 3.88 3.57
CA ILE A 72 0.12 4.03 4.43
C ILE A 72 -0.19 4.99 5.58
N ASP A 73 -0.86 6.11 5.32
CA ASP A 73 -1.19 7.10 6.36
C ASP A 73 -2.09 6.52 7.45
N TYR A 74 -2.88 5.51 7.13
CA TYR A 74 -3.68 4.82 8.14
C TYR A 74 -2.80 4.18 9.21
N PHE A 75 -1.65 3.63 8.82
CA PHE A 75 -0.76 2.94 9.75
C PHE A 75 0.29 3.85 10.37
N VAL A 76 0.81 4.82 9.61
CA VAL A 76 1.88 5.72 10.09
C VAL A 76 1.26 6.88 10.87
N GLN A 77 1.61 6.97 12.14
CA GLN A 77 1.07 7.99 13.03
C GLN A 77 1.92 9.27 12.98
N PRO A 78 1.38 10.42 13.44
CA PRO A 78 2.11 11.70 13.41
C PRO A 78 3.45 11.69 14.16
N ASP A 79 3.60 10.82 15.17
CA ASP A 79 4.85 10.68 15.92
C ASP A 79 5.88 9.78 15.23
N GLY A 80 5.55 9.27 14.04
CA GLY A 80 6.40 8.35 13.29
C GLY A 80 6.23 6.89 13.64
N SER A 81 5.43 6.57 14.65
CA SER A 81 5.14 5.17 14.98
C SER A 81 4.21 4.55 13.95
N ILE A 82 4.25 3.22 13.85
CA ILE A 82 3.43 2.47 12.90
C ILE A 82 2.49 1.57 13.69
N LYS A 83 1.18 1.71 13.45
CA LYS A 83 0.18 0.88 14.09
C LYS A 83 0.48 -0.59 13.85
N THR A 84 0.34 -1.42 14.88
CA THR A 84 0.50 -2.87 14.84
C THR A 84 1.93 -3.36 14.58
N TYR A 85 2.89 -2.48 14.35
CA TYR A 85 4.28 -2.86 14.16
C TYR A 85 5.04 -2.77 15.49
N ASP A 86 5.71 -3.87 15.86
CA ASP A 86 6.56 -3.93 17.04
C ASP A 86 7.98 -4.31 16.61
N PRO A 87 8.94 -3.37 16.70
CA PRO A 87 10.33 -3.65 16.32
C PRO A 87 10.96 -4.77 17.14
N LYS A 88 10.44 -5.04 18.34
CA LYS A 88 10.96 -6.09 19.23
C LYS A 88 10.68 -7.50 18.74
N GLU A 89 9.76 -7.66 17.80
CA GLU A 89 9.49 -8.94 17.17
C GLU A 89 10.61 -9.38 16.22
N TYR A 90 11.44 -8.43 15.76
CA TYR A 90 12.53 -8.69 14.81
C TYR A 90 12.07 -9.41 13.55
N ASN A 91 10.85 -9.14 13.10
CA ASN A 91 10.28 -9.78 11.93
C ASN A 91 10.57 -8.95 10.68
N LEU A 92 11.48 -9.45 9.83
CA LEU A 92 11.87 -8.75 8.61
C LEU A 92 10.74 -8.62 7.59
N ASP A 93 9.78 -9.51 7.61
CA ASP A 93 8.63 -9.43 6.72
C ASP A 93 7.82 -8.15 6.95
N ASN A 94 7.75 -7.71 8.21
CA ASN A 94 7.02 -6.49 8.57
C ASN A 94 7.76 -5.21 8.14
N VAL A 95 9.04 -5.31 7.79
CA VAL A 95 9.83 -4.15 7.32
C VAL A 95 9.57 -3.87 5.84
N ASN A 96 9.12 -4.85 5.08
CA ASN A 96 8.97 -4.73 3.63
C ASN A 96 8.12 -3.53 3.20
N GLN A 97 7.00 -3.28 3.89
CA GLN A 97 6.13 -2.16 3.56
C GLN A 97 6.78 -0.80 3.82
N GLY A 98 7.78 -0.76 4.70
CA GLY A 98 8.52 0.47 5.00
C GLY A 98 9.23 1.06 3.79
N LYS A 99 9.59 0.26 2.80
CA LYS A 99 10.22 0.75 1.57
C LYS A 99 9.31 1.72 0.81
N ASN A 100 8.00 1.55 0.93
CA ASN A 100 7.03 2.42 0.28
C ASN A 100 7.01 3.83 0.88
N LEU A 101 7.45 3.97 2.14
CA LEU A 101 7.59 5.27 2.78
C LEU A 101 8.62 6.13 2.07
N PHE A 102 9.73 5.53 1.61
CA PHE A 102 10.74 6.25 0.86
C PHE A 102 10.20 6.77 -0.48
N THR A 103 9.44 5.93 -1.19
CA THR A 103 8.81 6.34 -2.44
C THR A 103 7.83 7.49 -2.22
N LEU A 104 6.98 7.40 -1.22
CA LEU A 104 6.03 8.44 -0.88
C LEU A 104 6.71 9.73 -0.42
N TYR A 105 7.79 9.59 0.35
CA TYR A 105 8.59 10.75 0.75
C TYR A 105 9.19 11.47 -0.46
N ASP A 106 9.72 10.71 -1.41
CA ASP A 106 10.29 11.31 -2.63
C ASP A 106 9.24 12.08 -3.44
N ILE A 107 8.00 11.61 -3.44
CA ILE A 107 6.91 12.24 -4.20
C ILE A 107 6.31 13.43 -3.46
N PHE A 108 6.00 13.28 -2.18
CA PHE A 108 5.25 14.27 -1.39
C PHE A 108 6.12 15.13 -0.48
N GLY A 109 7.26 14.63 -0.03
CA GLY A 109 8.11 15.31 0.94
C GLY A 109 7.73 15.01 2.38
N LEU A 110 8.55 15.50 3.32
CA LEU A 110 8.48 15.20 4.76
C LEU A 110 7.14 15.53 5.40
N SER A 111 6.55 16.66 5.02
CA SER A 111 5.33 17.16 5.64
C SER A 111 4.12 16.26 5.44
N LEU A 112 4.19 15.36 4.45
CA LEU A 112 3.06 14.49 4.10
C LEU A 112 3.23 13.05 4.55
N VAL A 113 4.46 12.63 4.87
CA VAL A 113 4.74 11.24 5.23
C VAL A 113 5.13 11.08 6.70
N HIS A 114 5.32 12.14 7.43
CA HIS A 114 5.62 12.13 8.88
C HIS A 114 6.84 11.27 9.27
N ILE A 115 7.87 11.27 8.46
CA ILE A 115 9.08 10.49 8.73
C ILE A 115 10.06 11.29 9.57
#